data_53467fdc0703ade979547fac8f94c213
#
_entry.id   53467fdc0703ade979547fac8f94c213
#
_cell.length_a   1.000
_cell.length_b   1.000
_cell.length_c   1.000
_cell.angle_alpha   90.00
_cell.angle_beta   90.00
_cell.angle_gamma   90.00
#
_symmetry.space_group_name_H-M   'P 1'
#
loop_
_entity.id
_entity.type
_entity.pdbx_description
1 polymer ?
#
loop_
_entity_poly.entity_id
_entity_poly.type
_entity_poly.pdbx_seq_one_letter_code
_entity_poly.pdbx_strand_id
1 'polypeptide(L)'
;FPKVAVVALSAQGFEANPGWKITLPFLNQALQAVCYGDMLSTLLLRVRPYEAERGSANALYQYWNKKGVAFFNPKNKYADLSDTYNMDESCGNDPLTPEEATRVHDALTQLGLPDEEAKVRSFTRLTDDTIASFDALQLRDIKRKPRVGIVGEILVKFQPDANNHAIDVIEREGCEAVVPGLLDFFLYCTYNPIWRAEYLGRSSKVAWACERGIDLIEHYRKHIVKKLSETGKFILPASIRDMANSAESVLSIGNSCGEGWFLTAEMIELIENGVPNIICAQPFACLPNHVTGKGMIKELRRQYPNSNI
;
A
#
# COMPACT_ATOMS: atom_id res chain seq x y z
N PHE A 1 -30.01 0.69 22.25
CA PHE A 1 -30.08 0.65 20.78
C PHE A 1 -30.40 -0.77 20.26
N PRO A 2 -31.58 -1.33 20.59
CA PRO A 2 -31.85 -2.75 20.31
C PRO A 2 -32.14 -3.09 18.83
N LYS A 3 -32.04 -2.11 17.92
CA LYS A 3 -32.31 -2.30 16.47
C LYS A 3 -31.13 -1.97 15.57
N VAL A 4 -29.96 -1.67 16.12
CA VAL A 4 -28.74 -1.40 15.34
C VAL A 4 -27.96 -2.69 15.22
N ALA A 5 -27.83 -3.22 14.01
CA ALA A 5 -26.94 -4.36 13.76
C ALA A 5 -25.49 -3.88 13.82
N VAL A 6 -24.71 -4.42 14.73
CA VAL A 6 -23.25 -4.23 14.76
C VAL A 6 -22.66 -5.28 13.82
N VAL A 7 -22.05 -4.82 12.73
CA VAL A 7 -21.42 -5.68 11.73
C VAL A 7 -19.90 -5.58 11.92
N ALA A 8 -19.26 -6.69 12.29
CA ALA A 8 -17.82 -6.78 12.30
C ALA A 8 -17.31 -7.34 10.97
N LEU A 9 -16.27 -6.74 10.39
CA LEU A 9 -15.54 -7.27 9.25
C LEU A 9 -14.65 -8.43 9.73
N SER A 10 -15.27 -9.57 10.04
CA SER A 10 -14.54 -10.79 10.38
C SER A 10 -14.50 -11.73 9.19
N ALA A 11 -13.30 -12.08 8.76
CA ALA A 11 -13.11 -13.08 7.70
C ALA A 11 -13.62 -14.49 8.07
N GLN A 12 -13.90 -14.73 9.35
CA GLN A 12 -14.37 -16.03 9.86
C GLN A 12 -15.89 -16.11 10.08
N GLY A 13 -16.66 -15.06 9.80
CA GLY A 13 -18.06 -15.01 10.18
C GLY A 13 -18.97 -14.24 9.24
N PHE A 14 -18.70 -14.25 7.94
CA PHE A 14 -19.57 -13.58 6.96
C PHE A 14 -21.03 -14.06 7.01
N GLU A 15 -21.26 -15.33 7.37
CA GLU A 15 -22.60 -15.90 7.52
C GLU A 15 -23.34 -15.39 8.78
N ALA A 16 -22.60 -14.90 9.78
CA ALA A 16 -23.17 -14.43 11.05
C ALA A 16 -23.66 -12.97 11.01
N ASN A 17 -23.41 -12.23 9.93
CA ASN A 17 -23.75 -10.81 9.80
C ASN A 17 -24.93 -10.62 8.84
N PRO A 18 -26.20 -10.59 9.33
CA PRO A 18 -27.34 -10.33 8.49
C PRO A 18 -27.25 -8.92 7.90
N GLY A 19 -27.20 -8.82 6.58
CA GLY A 19 -27.09 -7.53 5.87
C GLY A 19 -25.77 -7.29 5.15
N TRP A 20 -24.73 -8.05 5.42
CA TRP A 20 -23.47 -8.02 4.69
C TRP A 20 -23.40 -9.17 3.68
N LYS A 21 -23.44 -8.84 2.39
CA LYS A 21 -23.29 -9.83 1.31
C LYS A 21 -22.12 -9.45 0.46
N ILE A 22 -21.09 -10.30 0.42
CA ILE A 22 -20.03 -10.18 -0.57
C ILE A 22 -20.57 -10.70 -1.90
N THR A 23 -20.68 -9.79 -2.86
CA THR A 23 -21.02 -10.13 -4.23
C THR A 23 -19.78 -10.06 -5.12
N LEU A 24 -19.77 -10.79 -6.24
CA LEU A 24 -18.65 -10.71 -7.19
C LEU A 24 -18.39 -9.27 -7.69
N PRO A 25 -19.41 -8.45 -8.02
CA PRO A 25 -19.18 -7.05 -8.36
C PRO A 25 -18.53 -6.24 -7.22
N PHE A 26 -18.96 -6.45 -5.97
CA PHE A 26 -18.36 -5.80 -4.81
C PHE A 26 -16.89 -6.21 -4.63
N LEU A 27 -16.60 -7.52 -4.70
CA LEU A 27 -15.23 -8.02 -4.57
C LEU A 27 -14.32 -7.45 -5.66
N ASN A 28 -14.80 -7.44 -6.91
CA ASN A 28 -14.08 -6.85 -8.03
C ASN A 28 -13.76 -5.36 -7.80
N GLN A 29 -14.75 -4.60 -7.35
CA GLN A 29 -14.59 -3.18 -7.06
C GLN A 29 -13.65 -2.93 -5.88
N ALA A 30 -13.74 -3.73 -4.82
CA ALA A 30 -12.87 -3.65 -3.66
C ALA A 30 -11.40 -3.94 -4.01
N LEU A 31 -11.15 -4.98 -4.83
CA LEU A 31 -9.80 -5.29 -5.30
C LEU A 31 -9.19 -4.15 -6.13
N GLN A 32 -9.97 -3.58 -7.06
CA GLN A 32 -9.51 -2.41 -7.82
C GLN A 32 -9.23 -1.21 -6.91
N ALA A 33 -10.06 -0.97 -5.89
CA ALA A 33 -9.87 0.13 -4.95
C ALA A 33 -8.59 -0.02 -4.13
N VAL A 34 -8.27 -1.24 -3.66
CA VAL A 34 -7.02 -1.53 -2.95
C VAL A 34 -5.82 -1.36 -3.88
N CYS A 35 -5.86 -1.91 -5.10
CA CYS A 35 -4.80 -1.72 -6.10
C CYS A 35 -4.53 -0.22 -6.37
N TYR A 36 -5.60 0.57 -6.47
CA TYR A 36 -5.50 2.00 -6.69
C TYR A 36 -4.91 2.74 -5.48
N GLY A 37 -5.37 2.41 -4.27
CA GLY A 37 -4.87 3.02 -3.04
C GLY A 37 -3.38 2.75 -2.81
N ASP A 38 -2.93 1.52 -3.00
CA ASP A 38 -1.51 1.16 -2.89
C ASP A 38 -0.65 1.89 -3.95
N MET A 39 -1.13 1.94 -5.19
CA MET A 39 -0.48 2.70 -6.25
C MET A 39 -0.37 4.19 -5.87
N LEU A 40 -1.47 4.80 -5.44
CA LEU A 40 -1.52 6.22 -5.11
C LEU A 40 -0.57 6.57 -3.94
N SER A 41 -0.52 5.71 -2.91
CA SER A 41 0.40 5.84 -1.79
C SER A 41 1.86 5.74 -2.24
N THR A 42 2.18 4.74 -3.09
CA THR A 42 3.53 4.57 -3.64
C THR A 42 3.98 5.79 -4.44
N LEU A 43 3.09 6.36 -5.26
CA LEU A 43 3.36 7.56 -6.04
C LEU A 43 3.66 8.76 -5.12
N LEU A 44 2.82 8.99 -4.11
CA LEU A 44 2.98 10.07 -3.15
C LEU A 44 4.31 9.98 -2.41
N LEU A 45 4.57 8.87 -1.74
CA LEU A 45 5.77 8.68 -0.91
C LEU A 45 7.07 8.80 -1.72
N ARG A 46 7.02 8.45 -3.00
CA ARG A 46 8.16 8.58 -3.89
C ARG A 46 8.45 10.01 -4.32
N VAL A 47 7.44 10.85 -4.56
CA VAL A 47 7.65 12.20 -5.10
C VAL A 47 7.68 13.29 -4.02
N ARG A 48 6.91 13.13 -2.94
CA ARG A 48 6.77 14.14 -1.88
C ARG A 48 8.10 14.62 -1.29
N PRO A 49 9.08 13.76 -0.98
CA PRO A 49 10.37 14.23 -0.45
C PRO A 49 11.20 15.07 -1.44
N TYR A 50 10.82 15.09 -2.71
CA TYR A 50 11.54 15.73 -3.80
C TYR A 50 10.76 16.83 -4.51
N GLU A 51 9.50 17.08 -4.15
CA GLU A 51 8.66 18.10 -4.80
C GLU A 51 9.35 19.45 -4.89
N ALA A 52 9.20 20.12 -6.03
CA ALA A 52 9.78 21.47 -6.23
C ALA A 52 9.04 22.51 -5.39
N GLU A 53 7.71 22.47 -5.40
CA GLU A 53 6.86 23.32 -4.57
C GLU A 53 6.27 22.49 -3.41
N ARG A 54 6.56 22.92 -2.19
CA ARG A 54 6.10 22.24 -0.96
C ARG A 54 4.58 22.11 -0.97
N GLY A 55 4.07 20.90 -0.78
CA GLY A 55 2.65 20.58 -0.74
C GLY A 55 2.04 20.20 -2.08
N SER A 56 2.76 20.33 -3.21
CA SER A 56 2.23 19.98 -4.53
C SER A 56 1.94 18.47 -4.66
N ALA A 57 2.76 17.61 -4.07
CA ALA A 57 2.55 16.17 -4.08
C ALA A 57 1.30 15.78 -3.26
N ASN A 58 1.10 16.40 -2.08
CA ASN A 58 -0.08 16.18 -1.27
C ASN A 58 -1.35 16.68 -1.98
N ALA A 59 -1.33 17.88 -2.56
CA ALA A 59 -2.45 18.41 -3.31
C ALA A 59 -2.82 17.53 -4.51
N LEU A 60 -1.83 17.01 -5.23
CA LEU A 60 -2.04 16.06 -6.33
C LEU A 60 -2.63 14.73 -5.82
N TYR A 61 -2.16 14.25 -4.67
CA TYR A 61 -2.72 13.07 -4.01
C TYR A 61 -4.19 13.28 -3.65
N GLN A 62 -4.54 14.40 -3.02
CA GLN A 62 -5.92 14.73 -2.65
C GLN A 62 -6.84 14.78 -3.88
N TYR A 63 -6.37 15.43 -4.95
CA TYR A 63 -7.10 15.47 -6.21
C TYR A 63 -7.43 14.06 -6.74
N TRP A 64 -6.43 13.18 -6.83
CA TRP A 64 -6.62 11.83 -7.35
C TRP A 64 -7.33 10.90 -6.38
N ASN A 65 -7.16 11.08 -5.07
CA ASN A 65 -7.95 10.38 -4.05
C ASN A 65 -9.43 10.69 -4.20
N LYS A 66 -9.80 11.96 -4.35
CA LYS A 66 -11.18 12.41 -4.60
C LYS A 66 -11.75 11.80 -5.88
N LYS A 67 -10.96 11.75 -6.97
CA LYS A 67 -11.33 11.08 -8.22
C LYS A 67 -11.55 9.57 -8.03
N GLY A 68 -10.68 8.91 -7.29
CA GLY A 68 -10.80 7.48 -6.95
C GLY A 68 -12.06 7.20 -6.14
N VAL A 69 -12.31 7.96 -5.08
CA VAL A 69 -13.54 7.84 -4.28
C VAL A 69 -14.79 8.02 -5.15
N ALA A 70 -14.82 9.03 -6.02
CA ALA A 70 -15.94 9.26 -6.93
C ALA A 70 -16.11 8.11 -7.96
N PHE A 71 -15.02 7.52 -8.43
CA PHE A 71 -15.05 6.36 -9.34
C PHE A 71 -15.63 5.11 -8.66
N PHE A 72 -15.18 4.81 -7.44
CA PHE A 72 -15.62 3.63 -6.68
C PHE A 72 -16.96 3.83 -5.96
N ASN A 73 -17.41 5.07 -5.75
CA ASN A 73 -18.69 5.42 -5.14
C ASN A 73 -19.56 6.33 -6.05
N PRO A 74 -19.99 5.85 -7.23
CA PRO A 74 -20.66 6.69 -8.24
C PRO A 74 -22.01 7.25 -7.76
N LYS A 75 -22.58 6.73 -6.67
CA LYS A 75 -23.86 7.19 -6.10
C LYS A 75 -23.68 8.25 -5.02
N ASN A 76 -22.44 8.63 -4.73
CA ASN A 76 -22.05 9.63 -3.74
C ASN A 76 -22.78 9.49 -2.37
N LYS A 77 -23.02 8.25 -1.95
CA LYS A 77 -23.73 7.96 -0.67
C LYS A 77 -22.92 8.32 0.58
N TYR A 78 -21.62 8.59 0.41
CA TYR A 78 -20.68 8.84 1.49
C TYR A 78 -19.74 10.00 1.14
N ALA A 79 -20.29 11.08 0.57
CA ALA A 79 -19.54 12.28 0.17
C ALA A 79 -18.76 12.90 1.34
N ASP A 80 -19.32 12.79 2.56
CA ASP A 80 -18.70 13.34 3.77
C ASP A 80 -17.50 12.55 4.32
N LEU A 81 -17.21 11.36 3.78
CA LEU A 81 -16.03 10.59 4.22
C LEU A 81 -14.73 11.12 3.64
N SER A 82 -14.76 11.96 2.61
CA SER A 82 -13.56 12.62 2.08
C SER A 82 -12.96 13.63 3.06
N ASP A 83 -13.80 14.21 3.95
CA ASP A 83 -13.36 15.18 4.96
C ASP A 83 -12.81 14.51 6.23
N THR A 84 -13.04 13.21 6.42
CA THR A 84 -12.62 12.49 7.64
C THR A 84 -11.18 11.99 7.61
N TYR A 85 -10.51 12.04 6.47
CA TYR A 85 -9.09 11.70 6.33
C TYR A 85 -8.32 12.88 5.75
N ASN A 86 -8.23 13.95 6.53
CA ASN A 86 -7.28 15.01 6.28
C ASN A 86 -5.88 14.46 6.60
N MET A 87 -5.20 13.91 5.60
CA MET A 87 -3.78 13.60 5.73
C MET A 87 -2.94 14.85 6.04
N ASP A 88 -3.50 16.05 5.84
CA ASP A 88 -2.85 17.31 6.19
C ASP A 88 -2.68 17.51 7.70
N GLU A 89 -3.57 16.96 8.53
CA GLU A 89 -3.42 17.02 9.99
C GLU A 89 -2.46 15.96 10.53
N SER A 90 -2.27 14.84 9.80
CA SER A 90 -1.39 13.74 10.22
C SER A 90 0.07 13.95 9.79
N CYS A 91 0.32 14.74 8.77
CA CYS A 91 1.64 14.84 8.13
C CYS A 91 2.57 15.90 8.76
N GLY A 92 2.32 16.38 9.99
CA GLY A 92 3.26 17.26 10.71
C GLY A 92 3.81 18.45 9.92
N ASN A 93 3.19 18.78 8.80
CA ASN A 93 3.57 19.89 7.96
C ASN A 93 2.87 21.15 8.44
N ASP A 94 3.65 22.19 8.69
CA ASP A 94 3.08 23.52 8.92
C ASP A 94 2.13 23.89 7.78
N PRO A 95 1.01 24.57 8.07
CA PRO A 95 0.10 25.05 7.04
C PRO A 95 0.84 25.81 5.94
N LEU A 96 0.38 25.66 4.70
CA LEU A 96 0.95 26.42 3.58
C LEU A 96 0.67 27.92 3.79
N THR A 97 1.66 28.76 3.53
CA THR A 97 1.43 30.18 3.41
C THR A 97 0.58 30.50 2.16
N PRO A 98 -0.10 31.67 2.08
CA PRO A 98 -0.86 32.04 0.89
C PRO A 98 -0.03 32.01 -0.40
N GLU A 99 1.25 32.40 -0.32
CA GLU A 99 2.16 32.36 -1.46
C GLU A 99 2.51 30.92 -1.88
N GLU A 100 2.73 30.02 -0.91
CA GLU A 100 2.95 28.60 -1.17
C GLU A 100 1.71 27.96 -1.79
N ALA A 101 0.52 28.24 -1.25
CA ALA A 101 -0.74 27.75 -1.81
C ALA A 101 -0.95 28.20 -3.27
N THR A 102 -0.58 29.45 -3.60
CA THR A 102 -0.62 29.94 -4.98
C THR A 102 0.33 29.18 -5.88
N ARG A 103 1.59 28.97 -5.45
CA ARG A 103 2.57 28.20 -6.25
C ARG A 103 2.14 26.74 -6.46
N VAL A 104 1.55 26.11 -5.43
CA VAL A 104 0.97 24.76 -5.54
C VAL A 104 -0.15 24.72 -6.58
N HIS A 105 -1.06 25.72 -6.53
CA HIS A 105 -2.14 25.82 -7.50
C HIS A 105 -1.60 25.98 -8.94
N ASP A 106 -0.61 26.83 -9.14
CA ASP A 106 0.04 27.03 -10.44
C ASP A 106 0.71 25.76 -10.93
N ALA A 107 1.44 25.04 -10.05
CA ALA A 107 2.07 23.77 -10.37
C ALA A 107 1.05 22.70 -10.82
N LEU A 108 -0.07 22.59 -10.12
CA LEU A 108 -1.14 21.64 -10.53
C LEU A 108 -1.83 22.07 -11.81
N THR A 109 -2.03 23.36 -12.04
CA THR A 109 -2.60 23.88 -13.29
C THR A 109 -1.72 23.53 -14.50
N GLN A 110 -0.40 23.60 -14.35
CA GLN A 110 0.55 23.23 -15.41
C GLN A 110 0.49 21.74 -15.78
N LEU A 111 0.02 20.86 -14.89
CA LEU A 111 -0.17 19.44 -15.19
C LEU A 111 -1.35 19.20 -16.12
N GLY A 112 -2.23 20.17 -16.35
CA GLY A 112 -3.40 20.01 -17.20
C GLY A 112 -4.37 18.94 -16.73
N LEU A 113 -4.57 18.85 -15.41
CA LEU A 113 -5.46 17.85 -14.81
C LEU A 113 -6.89 17.99 -15.35
N PRO A 114 -7.63 16.88 -15.54
CA PRO A 114 -9.07 16.94 -15.90
C PRO A 114 -9.85 17.75 -14.87
N ASP A 115 -10.93 18.42 -15.30
CA ASP A 115 -11.82 19.12 -14.38
C ASP A 115 -12.25 18.20 -13.22
N GLU A 116 -12.38 18.75 -12.00
CA GLU A 116 -12.77 17.97 -10.83
C GLU A 116 -14.10 17.21 -11.03
N GLU A 117 -15.06 17.80 -11.72
CA GLU A 117 -16.36 17.19 -12.01
C GLU A 117 -16.33 16.16 -13.16
N ALA A 118 -15.25 16.13 -13.95
CA ALA A 118 -15.12 15.21 -15.06
C ALA A 118 -15.06 13.75 -14.56
N LYS A 119 -16.03 12.93 -15.01
CA LYS A 119 -16.10 11.52 -14.60
C LYS A 119 -15.07 10.68 -15.31
N VAL A 120 -14.31 9.92 -14.54
CA VAL A 120 -13.42 8.89 -15.07
C VAL A 120 -14.25 7.66 -15.48
N ARG A 121 -14.04 7.17 -16.71
CA ARG A 121 -14.90 6.13 -17.31
C ARG A 121 -14.42 4.71 -17.12
N SER A 122 -13.15 4.50 -16.78
CA SER A 122 -12.59 3.17 -16.60
C SER A 122 -11.46 3.18 -15.57
N PHE A 123 -11.23 2.02 -14.94
CA PHE A 123 -10.13 1.83 -14.00
C PHE A 123 -8.76 2.09 -14.65
N THR A 124 -8.56 1.57 -15.86
CA THR A 124 -7.33 1.81 -16.64
C THR A 124 -7.06 3.31 -16.86
N ARG A 125 -8.09 4.07 -17.24
CA ARG A 125 -7.94 5.51 -17.43
C ARG A 125 -7.62 6.22 -16.12
N LEU A 126 -8.27 5.83 -15.02
CA LEU A 126 -7.99 6.39 -13.69
C LEU A 126 -6.52 6.17 -13.31
N THR A 127 -6.01 4.95 -13.46
CA THR A 127 -4.62 4.61 -13.10
C THR A 127 -3.60 5.29 -14.02
N ASP A 128 -3.84 5.31 -15.32
CA ASP A 128 -2.93 5.91 -16.30
C ASP A 128 -2.79 7.42 -16.09
N ASP A 129 -3.90 8.14 -15.96
CA ASP A 129 -3.89 9.59 -15.76
C ASP A 129 -3.26 9.95 -14.39
N THR A 130 -3.50 9.14 -13.35
CA THR A 130 -2.86 9.32 -12.04
C THR A 130 -1.34 9.16 -12.15
N ILE A 131 -0.85 8.05 -12.72
CA ILE A 131 0.59 7.80 -12.87
C ILE A 131 1.24 8.90 -13.69
N ALA A 132 0.65 9.27 -14.83
CA ALA A 132 1.18 10.29 -15.71
C ALA A 132 1.33 11.65 -15.02
N SER A 133 0.36 12.05 -14.19
CA SER A 133 0.43 13.32 -13.49
C SER A 133 1.49 13.32 -12.37
N PHE A 134 1.66 12.24 -11.62
CA PHE A 134 2.76 12.12 -10.66
C PHE A 134 4.13 12.02 -11.34
N ASP A 135 4.21 11.41 -12.51
CA ASP A 135 5.45 11.37 -13.30
C ASP A 135 5.83 12.74 -13.83
N ALA A 136 4.84 13.56 -14.23
CA ALA A 136 5.04 14.92 -14.73
C ALA A 136 5.24 15.96 -13.62
N LEU A 137 4.98 15.64 -12.34
CA LEU A 137 5.16 16.57 -11.23
C LEU A 137 6.62 17.03 -11.16
N GLN A 138 6.83 18.34 -11.11
CA GLN A 138 8.16 18.93 -11.05
C GLN A 138 8.85 18.58 -9.74
N LEU A 139 10.03 17.96 -9.85
CA LEU A 139 10.86 17.57 -8.71
C LEU A 139 12.14 18.39 -8.69
N ARG A 140 12.70 18.57 -7.49
CA ARG A 140 14.03 19.18 -7.31
C ARG A 140 15.10 18.24 -7.86
N ASP A 141 16.07 18.78 -8.56
CA ASP A 141 17.25 18.04 -9.03
C ASP A 141 18.26 17.89 -7.87
N ILE A 142 17.98 16.95 -6.98
CA ILE A 142 18.84 16.62 -5.84
C ILE A 142 19.15 15.12 -5.82
N LYS A 143 20.30 14.78 -5.21
CA LYS A 143 20.66 13.38 -5.00
C LYS A 143 19.53 12.65 -4.24
N ARG A 144 19.28 11.39 -4.62
CA ARG A 144 18.28 10.56 -3.94
C ARG A 144 18.59 10.46 -2.45
N LYS A 145 17.58 10.75 -1.64
CA LYS A 145 17.66 10.68 -0.17
C LYS A 145 17.85 9.23 0.30
N PRO A 146 18.40 9.01 1.50
CA PRO A 146 18.38 7.69 2.11
C PRO A 146 16.95 7.16 2.19
N ARG A 147 16.76 5.88 1.84
CA ARG A 147 15.45 5.24 1.86
C ARG A 147 15.27 4.43 3.12
N VAL A 148 14.09 4.52 3.73
CA VAL A 148 13.70 3.79 4.93
C VAL A 148 12.39 3.07 4.67
N GLY A 149 12.43 1.74 4.70
CA GLY A 149 11.25 0.88 4.59
C GLY A 149 10.51 0.76 5.92
N ILE A 150 9.18 0.69 5.87
CA ILE A 150 8.35 0.38 7.03
C ILE A 150 7.63 -0.93 6.75
N VAL A 151 7.92 -1.95 7.57
CA VAL A 151 7.23 -3.24 7.57
C VAL A 151 6.70 -3.54 8.96
N GLY A 152 5.83 -4.52 9.10
CA GLY A 152 5.35 -4.89 10.42
C GLY A 152 3.90 -5.38 10.42
N GLU A 153 3.30 -5.37 11.59
CA GLU A 153 1.89 -5.70 11.77
C GLU A 153 1.02 -4.70 11.02
N ILE A 154 -0.02 -5.21 10.37
CA ILE A 154 -0.84 -4.44 9.41
C ILE A 154 -1.41 -3.16 10.01
N LEU A 155 -2.03 -3.22 11.20
CA LEU A 155 -2.58 -2.02 11.84
C LEU A 155 -1.46 -1.03 12.17
N VAL A 156 -0.37 -1.50 12.78
CA VAL A 156 0.76 -0.65 13.18
C VAL A 156 1.44 -0.04 11.96
N LYS A 157 1.55 -0.80 10.86
CA LYS A 157 2.18 -0.33 9.61
C LYS A 157 1.40 0.82 8.97
N PHE A 158 0.06 0.72 8.92
CA PHE A 158 -0.77 1.65 8.15
C PHE A 158 -1.48 2.72 8.99
N GLN A 159 -1.53 2.57 10.32
CA GLN A 159 -2.18 3.55 11.20
C GLN A 159 -1.15 4.51 11.80
N PRO A 160 -1.13 5.79 11.41
CA PRO A 160 -0.14 6.75 11.89
C PRO A 160 -0.10 6.88 13.41
N ASP A 161 -1.25 6.92 14.09
CA ASP A 161 -1.32 7.00 15.55
C ASP A 161 -0.74 5.77 16.26
N ALA A 162 -0.79 4.60 15.60
CA ALA A 162 -0.26 3.36 16.15
C ALA A 162 1.27 3.23 15.96
N ASN A 163 1.87 4.00 15.02
CA ASN A 163 3.30 3.96 14.72
C ASN A 163 4.03 5.28 14.99
N ASN A 164 3.40 6.19 15.75
CA ASN A 164 3.97 7.51 16.09
C ASN A 164 4.31 8.34 14.84
N HIS A 165 3.47 8.30 13.81
CA HIS A 165 3.67 9.03 12.56
C HIS A 165 5.03 8.75 11.92
N ALA A 166 5.41 7.47 11.83
CA ALA A 166 6.75 7.04 11.40
C ALA A 166 7.14 7.59 10.02
N ILE A 167 6.20 7.69 9.07
CA ILE A 167 6.44 8.28 7.74
C ILE A 167 6.88 9.73 7.87
N ASP A 168 6.16 10.53 8.67
CA ASP A 168 6.44 11.95 8.84
C ASP A 168 7.79 12.18 9.53
N VAL A 169 8.12 11.32 10.51
CA VAL A 169 9.43 11.34 11.17
C VAL A 169 10.55 11.05 10.15
N ILE A 170 10.40 10.01 9.33
CA ILE A 170 11.38 9.64 8.30
C ILE A 170 11.61 10.79 7.32
N GLU A 171 10.55 11.42 6.83
CA GLU A 171 10.64 12.51 5.86
C GLU A 171 11.21 13.79 6.48
N ARG A 172 10.83 14.11 7.72
CA ARG A 172 11.38 15.24 8.47
C ARG A 172 12.88 15.10 8.73
N GLU A 173 13.35 13.87 8.97
CA GLU A 173 14.77 13.56 9.10
C GLU A 173 15.52 13.53 7.75
N GLY A 174 14.88 13.94 6.67
CA GLY A 174 15.49 14.07 5.35
C GLY A 174 15.62 12.78 4.56
N CYS A 175 14.86 11.74 4.90
CA CYS A 175 14.83 10.45 4.22
C CYS A 175 13.61 10.34 3.26
N GLU A 176 13.56 9.25 2.49
CA GLU A 176 12.41 8.83 1.67
C GLU A 176 11.77 7.61 2.36
N ALA A 177 10.50 7.73 2.74
CA ALA A 177 9.75 6.60 3.30
C ALA A 177 9.28 5.65 2.18
N VAL A 178 9.39 4.35 2.42
CA VAL A 178 8.91 3.30 1.51
C VAL A 178 8.03 2.34 2.30
N VAL A 179 6.77 2.24 1.93
CA VAL A 179 5.80 1.37 2.61
C VAL A 179 5.22 0.40 1.59
N PRO A 180 5.50 -0.92 1.71
CA PRO A 180 4.86 -1.93 0.86
C PRO A 180 3.33 -1.90 0.98
N GLY A 181 2.64 -2.22 -0.13
CA GLY A 181 1.20 -2.09 -0.22
C GLY A 181 0.41 -3.07 0.65
N LEU A 182 -0.87 -2.76 0.86
CA LEU A 182 -1.82 -3.62 1.58
C LEU A 182 -2.21 -4.85 0.75
N LEU A 183 -2.22 -4.71 -0.58
CA LEU A 183 -2.60 -5.78 -1.50
C LEU A 183 -1.72 -7.03 -1.34
N ASP A 184 -0.43 -6.84 -1.07
CA ASP A 184 0.52 -7.93 -0.90
C ASP A 184 0.18 -8.81 0.30
N PHE A 185 -0.39 -8.23 1.36
CA PHE A 185 -0.92 -9.00 2.48
C PHE A 185 -2.15 -9.84 2.08
N PHE A 186 -3.05 -9.33 1.25
CA PHE A 186 -4.16 -10.13 0.73
C PHE A 186 -3.68 -11.26 -0.19
N LEU A 187 -2.66 -11.01 -0.99
CA LEU A 187 -2.00 -12.03 -1.81
C LEU A 187 -1.36 -13.11 -0.93
N TYR A 188 -0.66 -12.72 0.15
CA TYR A 188 -0.13 -13.65 1.14
C TYR A 188 -1.23 -14.52 1.76
N CYS A 189 -2.32 -13.92 2.24
CA CYS A 189 -3.45 -14.66 2.80
C CYS A 189 -4.05 -15.65 1.80
N THR A 190 -4.09 -15.29 0.52
CA THR A 190 -4.61 -16.12 -0.56
C THR A 190 -3.60 -17.21 -0.98
N TYR A 191 -2.30 -17.00 -0.81
CA TYR A 191 -1.27 -17.96 -1.14
C TYR A 191 -1.15 -19.10 -0.09
N ASN A 192 -1.35 -18.80 1.18
CA ASN A 192 -1.20 -19.78 2.27
C ASN A 192 -2.03 -21.06 2.11
N PRO A 193 -3.31 -21.04 1.66
CA PRO A 193 -4.08 -22.26 1.41
C PRO A 193 -3.49 -23.15 0.30
N ILE A 194 -2.79 -22.57 -0.68
CA ILE A 194 -2.14 -23.31 -1.76
C ILE A 194 -1.00 -24.15 -1.17
N TRP A 195 -0.11 -23.52 -0.41
CA TRP A 195 0.96 -24.21 0.30
C TRP A 195 0.43 -25.30 1.25
N ARG A 196 -0.66 -25.01 2.01
CA ARG A 196 -1.27 -25.99 2.92
C ARG A 196 -1.89 -27.17 2.20
N ALA A 197 -2.40 -26.99 0.98
CA ALA A 197 -2.90 -28.11 0.17
C ALA A 197 -1.76 -29.02 -0.29
N GLU A 198 -0.65 -28.43 -0.69
CA GLU A 198 0.53 -29.16 -1.19
C GLU A 198 1.24 -29.95 -0.08
N TYR A 199 1.52 -29.29 1.06
CA TYR A 199 2.38 -29.86 2.11
C TYR A 199 1.61 -30.49 3.27
N LEU A 200 0.36 -30.07 3.53
CA LEU A 200 -0.44 -30.53 4.66
C LEU A 200 -1.69 -31.32 4.25
N GLY A 201 -1.84 -31.66 2.96
CA GLY A 201 -2.97 -32.43 2.47
C GLY A 201 -4.33 -31.76 2.64
N ARG A 202 -4.36 -30.40 2.68
CA ARG A 202 -5.61 -29.65 2.74
C ARG A 202 -6.35 -29.65 1.41
N SER A 203 -7.53 -29.06 1.36
CA SER A 203 -8.42 -29.09 0.21
C SER A 203 -7.79 -28.50 -1.06
N SER A 204 -7.57 -29.31 -2.08
CA SER A 204 -7.09 -28.88 -3.41
C SER A 204 -8.11 -27.97 -4.14
N LYS A 205 -9.41 -28.09 -3.84
CA LYS A 205 -10.45 -27.18 -4.39
C LYS A 205 -10.29 -25.75 -3.87
N VAL A 206 -9.94 -25.62 -2.59
CA VAL A 206 -9.67 -24.30 -1.98
C VAL A 206 -8.39 -23.74 -2.58
N ALA A 207 -7.33 -24.53 -2.71
CA ALA A 207 -6.10 -24.11 -3.35
C ALA A 207 -6.33 -23.60 -4.78
N TRP A 208 -7.08 -24.35 -5.58
CA TRP A 208 -7.45 -23.94 -6.95
C TRP A 208 -8.22 -22.60 -6.95
N ALA A 209 -9.20 -22.43 -6.06
CA ALA A 209 -9.94 -21.17 -5.96
C ALA A 209 -9.02 -20.00 -5.58
N CYS A 210 -8.08 -20.21 -4.65
CA CYS A 210 -7.08 -19.23 -4.26
C CYS A 210 -6.14 -18.85 -5.40
N GLU A 211 -5.70 -19.83 -6.23
CA GLU A 211 -4.91 -19.53 -7.43
C GLU A 211 -5.66 -18.62 -8.41
N ARG A 212 -6.95 -18.90 -8.66
CA ARG A 212 -7.78 -18.02 -9.50
C ARG A 212 -7.96 -16.63 -8.88
N GLY A 213 -8.02 -16.56 -7.55
CA GLY A 213 -8.03 -15.29 -6.82
C GLY A 213 -6.75 -14.49 -7.03
N ILE A 214 -5.58 -15.13 -6.93
CA ILE A 214 -4.29 -14.49 -7.21
C ILE A 214 -4.24 -14.00 -8.66
N ASP A 215 -4.62 -14.84 -9.63
CA ASP A 215 -4.64 -14.47 -11.04
C ASP A 215 -5.53 -13.23 -11.32
N LEU A 216 -6.66 -13.12 -10.63
CA LEU A 216 -7.55 -11.97 -10.74
C LEU A 216 -6.91 -10.70 -10.18
N ILE A 217 -6.28 -10.78 -9.01
CA ILE A 217 -5.59 -9.66 -8.39
C ILE A 217 -4.44 -9.19 -9.28
N GLU A 218 -3.61 -10.13 -9.75
CA GLU A 218 -2.48 -9.83 -10.63
C GLU A 218 -2.92 -9.30 -12.00
N HIS A 219 -4.11 -9.63 -12.48
CA HIS A 219 -4.66 -9.05 -13.70
C HIS A 219 -4.80 -7.52 -13.60
N TYR A 220 -5.34 -6.99 -12.48
CA TYR A 220 -5.43 -5.55 -12.26
C TYR A 220 -4.08 -4.91 -12.00
N ARG A 221 -3.24 -5.57 -11.20
CA ARG A 221 -1.91 -5.10 -10.83
C ARG A 221 -0.95 -5.02 -12.03
N LYS A 222 -1.02 -5.99 -12.95
CA LYS A 222 -0.14 -6.07 -14.12
C LYS A 222 -0.14 -4.80 -14.97
N HIS A 223 -1.31 -4.19 -15.18
CA HIS A 223 -1.41 -2.94 -15.94
C HIS A 223 -0.70 -1.80 -15.20
N ILE A 224 -0.95 -1.66 -13.90
CA ILE A 224 -0.33 -0.64 -13.05
C ILE A 224 1.19 -0.81 -13.03
N VAL A 225 1.68 -2.05 -12.78
CA VAL A 225 3.12 -2.35 -12.77
C VAL A 225 3.78 -2.01 -14.09
N LYS A 226 3.14 -2.36 -15.22
CA LYS A 226 3.64 -1.99 -16.54
C LYS A 226 3.77 -0.46 -16.68
N LYS A 227 2.76 0.29 -16.28
CA LYS A 227 2.78 1.76 -16.37
C LYS A 227 3.83 2.39 -15.45
N LEU A 228 3.96 1.90 -14.23
CA LEU A 228 5.00 2.34 -13.30
C LEU A 228 6.40 2.04 -13.87
N SER A 229 6.61 0.88 -14.49
CA SER A 229 7.89 0.52 -15.09
C SER A 229 8.30 1.43 -16.24
N GLU A 230 7.32 1.93 -17.02
CA GLU A 230 7.56 2.86 -18.14
C GLU A 230 8.15 4.20 -17.64
N THR A 231 7.88 4.61 -16.40
CA THR A 231 8.41 5.86 -15.83
C THR A 231 9.86 5.75 -15.33
N GLY A 232 10.29 4.55 -14.93
CA GLY A 232 11.61 4.33 -14.33
C GLY A 232 11.83 4.98 -12.95
N LYS A 233 10.80 5.61 -12.36
CA LYS A 233 10.90 6.36 -11.10
C LYS A 233 10.49 5.56 -9.86
N PHE A 234 9.55 4.63 -10.02
CA PHE A 234 8.85 3.99 -8.92
C PHE A 234 9.36 2.56 -8.69
N ILE A 235 9.32 2.12 -7.42
CA ILE A 235 9.59 0.72 -7.07
C ILE A 235 8.40 -0.12 -7.55
N LEU A 236 8.72 -1.25 -8.18
CA LEU A 236 7.71 -2.20 -8.64
C LEU A 236 7.50 -3.28 -7.58
N PRO A 237 6.25 -3.61 -7.24
CA PRO A 237 5.99 -4.68 -6.30
C PRO A 237 6.35 -6.05 -6.90
N ALA A 238 6.94 -6.93 -6.09
CA ALA A 238 7.24 -8.30 -6.47
C ALA A 238 5.97 -9.16 -6.58
N SER A 239 6.01 -10.28 -7.30
CA SER A 239 4.92 -11.25 -7.24
C SER A 239 4.93 -11.98 -5.90
N ILE A 240 3.76 -12.43 -5.43
CA ILE A 240 3.68 -13.19 -4.18
C ILE A 240 4.49 -14.50 -4.23
N ARG A 241 4.68 -15.05 -5.41
CA ARG A 241 5.49 -16.27 -5.61
C ARG A 241 6.98 -15.97 -5.46
N ASP A 242 7.45 -14.85 -5.99
CA ASP A 242 8.84 -14.42 -5.83
C ASP A 242 9.12 -14.08 -4.37
N MET A 243 8.19 -13.41 -3.69
CA MET A 243 8.27 -13.14 -2.26
C MET A 243 8.33 -14.43 -1.42
N ALA A 244 7.50 -15.44 -1.75
CA ALA A 244 7.54 -16.73 -1.07
C ALA A 244 8.89 -17.43 -1.28
N ASN A 245 9.41 -17.44 -2.51
CA ASN A 245 10.71 -18.04 -2.84
C ASN A 245 11.86 -17.34 -2.10
N SER A 246 11.85 -16.01 -2.03
CA SER A 246 12.88 -15.26 -1.29
C SER A 246 12.84 -15.54 0.21
N ALA A 247 11.64 -15.61 0.80
CA ALA A 247 11.45 -15.92 2.22
C ALA A 247 11.98 -17.32 2.59
N GLU A 248 11.84 -18.31 1.72
CA GLU A 248 12.31 -19.69 1.96
C GLU A 248 13.83 -19.76 2.19
N SER A 249 14.59 -18.80 1.73
CA SER A 249 16.02 -18.69 2.03
C SER A 249 16.33 -18.42 3.51
N VAL A 250 15.36 -17.92 4.27
CA VAL A 250 15.49 -17.50 5.67
C VAL A 250 14.63 -18.35 6.61
N LEU A 251 13.37 -18.60 6.24
CA LEU A 251 12.43 -19.39 7.05
C LEU A 251 11.43 -20.12 6.16
N SER A 252 10.87 -21.20 6.70
CA SER A 252 9.80 -21.95 6.00
C SER A 252 8.55 -21.09 5.84
N ILE A 253 7.97 -21.05 4.64
CA ILE A 253 6.67 -20.41 4.38
C ILE A 253 5.49 -21.14 5.05
N GLY A 254 5.72 -22.26 5.70
CA GLY A 254 4.78 -22.89 6.65
C GLY A 254 4.49 -22.01 7.88
N ASN A 255 5.33 -21.02 8.18
CA ASN A 255 5.07 -19.99 9.21
C ASN A 255 4.02 -18.98 8.73
N SER A 256 2.76 -19.40 8.64
CA SER A 256 1.66 -18.66 8.02
C SER A 256 0.61 -18.16 9.02
N CYS A 257 1.00 -17.90 10.27
CA CYS A 257 0.13 -17.28 11.30
C CYS A 257 0.39 -15.77 11.37
N GLY A 258 -0.66 -14.97 11.45
CA GLY A 258 -0.55 -13.51 11.36
C GLY A 258 0.08 -13.11 10.04
N GLU A 259 1.01 -12.18 10.05
CA GLU A 259 1.81 -11.79 8.88
C GLU A 259 2.81 -12.89 8.47
N GLY A 260 3.20 -13.76 9.40
CA GLY A 260 3.99 -14.95 9.14
C GLY A 260 5.24 -14.69 8.28
N TRP A 261 5.52 -15.60 7.34
CA TRP A 261 6.67 -15.51 6.44
C TRP A 261 6.69 -14.24 5.57
N PHE A 262 5.50 -13.66 5.34
CA PHE A 262 5.34 -12.47 4.52
C PHE A 262 6.14 -11.27 5.08
N LEU A 263 6.19 -11.11 6.39
CA LEU A 263 6.95 -10.04 7.03
C LEU A 263 8.46 -10.14 6.73
N THR A 264 9.01 -11.35 6.72
CA THR A 264 10.40 -11.58 6.30
C THR A 264 10.59 -11.30 4.81
N ALA A 265 9.64 -11.72 3.97
CA ALA A 265 9.67 -11.48 2.53
C ALA A 265 9.65 -9.98 2.20
N GLU A 266 8.82 -9.18 2.87
CA GLU A 266 8.79 -7.71 2.69
C GLU A 266 10.16 -7.08 3.01
N MET A 267 10.83 -7.53 4.08
CA MET A 267 12.18 -7.02 4.40
C MET A 267 13.19 -7.35 3.30
N ILE A 268 13.16 -8.58 2.77
CA ILE A 268 14.05 -9.00 1.68
C ILE A 268 13.76 -8.17 0.42
N GLU A 269 12.51 -8.07 0.02
CA GLU A 269 12.08 -7.29 -1.15
C GLU A 269 12.56 -5.83 -1.08
N LEU A 270 12.40 -5.19 0.07
CA LEU A 270 12.88 -3.83 0.29
C LEU A 270 14.39 -3.73 0.10
N ILE A 271 15.17 -4.62 0.72
CA ILE A 271 16.63 -4.63 0.62
C ILE A 271 17.07 -4.80 -0.84
N GLU A 272 16.50 -5.76 -1.56
CA GLU A 272 16.82 -6.06 -2.96
C GLU A 272 16.42 -4.92 -3.90
N ASN A 273 15.37 -4.16 -3.57
CA ASN A 273 14.99 -2.92 -4.25
C ASN A 273 15.84 -1.71 -3.82
N GLY A 274 16.93 -1.94 -3.03
CA GLY A 274 17.87 -0.92 -2.59
C GLY A 274 17.31 -0.01 -1.48
N VAL A 275 16.43 -0.53 -0.63
CA VAL A 275 15.94 0.11 0.61
C VAL A 275 16.52 -0.63 1.81
N PRO A 276 17.81 -0.40 2.13
CA PRO A 276 18.51 -1.22 3.12
C PRO A 276 18.17 -0.86 4.57
N ASN A 277 17.59 0.31 4.82
CA ASN A 277 17.20 0.74 6.16
C ASN A 277 15.71 0.38 6.36
N ILE A 278 15.39 -0.36 7.42
CA ILE A 278 14.04 -0.89 7.64
C ILE A 278 13.62 -0.69 9.09
N ILE A 279 12.43 -0.16 9.28
CA ILE A 279 11.72 -0.15 10.56
C ILE A 279 10.74 -1.32 10.55
N CYS A 280 10.99 -2.32 11.40
CA CYS A 280 10.06 -3.43 11.61
C CYS A 280 9.16 -3.09 12.81
N ALA A 281 7.99 -2.50 12.53
CA ALA A 281 7.03 -2.05 13.52
C ALA A 281 6.11 -3.19 13.95
N GLN A 282 6.00 -3.41 15.26
CA GLN A 282 5.18 -4.51 15.77
C GLN A 282 4.58 -4.17 17.14
N PRO A 283 3.34 -4.63 17.43
CA PRO A 283 2.75 -4.42 18.73
C PRO A 283 3.43 -5.30 19.79
N PHE A 284 3.36 -4.87 21.04
CA PHE A 284 3.85 -5.66 22.16
C PHE A 284 3.16 -7.03 22.22
N ALA A 285 3.94 -8.08 22.43
CA ALA A 285 3.49 -9.46 22.53
C ALA A 285 2.81 -10.07 21.29
N CYS A 286 2.94 -9.48 20.10
CA CYS A 286 2.53 -10.13 18.87
C CYS A 286 3.50 -11.26 18.52
N LEU A 287 3.14 -12.51 18.86
CA LEU A 287 4.00 -13.68 18.68
C LEU A 287 4.46 -13.87 17.22
N PRO A 288 3.59 -13.87 16.20
CA PRO A 288 4.02 -14.02 14.81
C PRO A 288 5.07 -12.98 14.40
N ASN A 289 4.85 -11.70 14.73
CA ASN A 289 5.80 -10.64 14.40
C ASN A 289 7.13 -10.79 15.15
N HIS A 290 7.13 -11.29 16.38
CA HIS A 290 8.35 -11.56 17.11
C HIS A 290 9.16 -12.70 16.49
N VAL A 291 8.50 -13.75 15.99
CA VAL A 291 9.16 -14.90 15.38
C VAL A 291 9.66 -14.56 13.98
N THR A 292 8.77 -14.12 13.09
CA THR A 292 9.06 -13.95 11.66
C THR A 292 9.55 -12.56 11.28
N GLY A 293 9.41 -11.59 12.16
CA GLY A 293 10.00 -10.25 12.03
C GLY A 293 11.31 -10.17 12.82
N LYS A 294 11.22 -9.83 14.12
CA LYS A 294 12.39 -9.60 14.98
C LYS A 294 13.34 -10.80 15.03
N GLY A 295 12.80 -12.02 15.06
CA GLY A 295 13.62 -13.24 15.14
C GLY A 295 14.51 -13.46 13.93
N MET A 296 14.10 -12.96 12.75
CA MET A 296 14.83 -13.14 11.51
C MET A 296 15.87 -12.05 11.22
N ILE A 297 15.88 -10.94 11.96
CA ILE A 297 16.77 -9.80 11.71
C ILE A 297 18.25 -10.20 11.71
N LYS A 298 18.67 -11.09 12.63
CA LYS A 298 20.06 -11.54 12.68
C LYS A 298 20.46 -12.30 11.41
N GLU A 299 19.58 -13.14 10.90
CA GLU A 299 19.84 -13.92 9.69
C GLU A 299 19.79 -13.01 8.44
N LEU A 300 18.85 -12.08 8.38
CA LEU A 300 18.79 -11.08 7.31
C LEU A 300 20.07 -10.24 7.24
N ARG A 301 20.58 -9.75 8.39
CA ARG A 301 21.86 -9.02 8.44
C ARG A 301 23.06 -9.87 8.05
N ARG A 302 23.00 -11.19 8.29
CA ARG A 302 24.05 -12.12 7.84
C ARG A 302 24.06 -12.26 6.32
N GLN A 303 22.87 -12.38 5.69
CA GLN A 303 22.73 -12.51 4.24
C GLN A 303 22.92 -11.17 3.52
N TYR A 304 22.45 -10.08 4.13
CA TYR A 304 22.51 -8.71 3.60
C TYR A 304 23.30 -7.78 4.55
N PRO A 305 24.65 -7.86 4.57
CA PRO A 305 25.47 -7.17 5.57
C PRO A 305 25.33 -5.64 5.59
N ASN A 306 24.89 -5.05 4.48
CA ASN A 306 24.67 -3.61 4.35
C ASN A 306 23.27 -3.16 4.79
N SER A 307 22.43 -4.07 5.27
CA SER A 307 21.10 -3.73 5.76
C SER A 307 21.16 -3.24 7.21
N ASN A 308 20.26 -2.29 7.52
CA ASN A 308 20.05 -1.72 8.85
C ASN A 308 18.57 -1.91 9.22
N ILE A 309 18.30 -2.91 10.07
CA ILE A 309 16.94 -3.31 10.45
C ILE A 309 16.80 -3.16 11.95
#